data_29801e288304bbef9ca401083ae0fd86
#
_entry.id   29801e288304bbef9ca401083ae0fd86
#
_cell.length_a   1.000
_cell.length_b   1.000
_cell.length_c   1.000
_cell.angle_alpha   90.00
_cell.angle_beta   90.00
_cell.angle_gamma   90.00
#
_symmetry.space_group_name_H-M   'P 1'
#
loop_
_entity.id
_entity.type
_entity.pdbx_description
1 polymer ?
#
loop_
_entity_poly.entity_id
_entity_poly.type
_entity_poly.pdbx_seq_one_letter_code
_entity_poly.pdbx_strand_id
1 'polypeptide(L)'
;FRHPAGKTGFQWSQIDEDWRNWSTDQYRAALEHPIAQAGFKSDFDAMQWADVCVLVLPCGRSAHSEAGWMKGAGKKVIVYQIWEEEPELMYKLFDGVCSMGVGLQMFLAEFDKEKNNV
;
A
#
# COMPACT_ATOMS: atom_id res chain seq x y z
N PHE A 1 -2.81 5.66 -0.96
CA PHE A 1 -4.11 5.18 -0.49
C PHE A 1 -5.03 6.34 -0.14
N ARG A 2 -6.22 6.36 -0.72
CA ARG A 2 -7.20 7.40 -0.45
C ARG A 2 -8.26 6.87 0.50
N HIS A 3 -8.45 7.55 1.62
CA HIS A 3 -9.51 7.17 2.55
C HIS A 3 -10.88 7.47 1.99
N PRO A 4 -11.84 6.54 2.09
CA PRO A 4 -13.21 6.81 1.69
C PRO A 4 -13.82 7.96 2.49
N ALA A 5 -14.81 8.64 1.91
CA ALA A 5 -15.54 9.75 2.54
C ALA A 5 -14.71 11.02 2.79
N GLY A 6 -13.61 11.22 2.06
CA GLY A 6 -12.82 12.44 2.12
C GLY A 6 -12.09 12.69 3.43
N LYS A 7 -11.99 11.70 4.30
CA LYS A 7 -11.23 11.82 5.55
C LYS A 7 -9.74 11.75 5.26
N THR A 8 -8.95 12.61 5.92
CA THR A 8 -7.49 12.48 5.88
C THR A 8 -7.06 11.20 6.59
N GLY A 9 -6.02 10.55 6.07
CA GLY A 9 -5.45 9.37 6.69
C GLY A 9 -4.76 9.70 8.01
N PHE A 10 -4.24 8.65 8.64
CA PHE A 10 -3.50 8.75 9.88
C PHE A 10 -2.24 9.60 9.71
N GLN A 11 -1.95 10.44 10.70
CA GLN A 11 -0.71 11.20 10.80
C GLN A 11 -0.17 11.15 12.23
N TRP A 12 1.14 11.00 12.38
CA TRP A 12 1.79 10.95 13.69
C TRP A 12 1.55 12.21 14.52
N SER A 13 1.37 13.36 13.86
CA SER A 13 1.06 14.62 14.52
C SER A 13 -0.26 14.59 15.28
N GLN A 14 -1.16 13.67 14.97
CA GLN A 14 -2.40 13.47 15.72
C GLN A 14 -2.14 12.93 17.12
N ILE A 15 -1.01 12.27 17.32
CA ILE A 15 -0.58 11.75 18.62
C ILE A 15 0.30 12.77 19.35
N ASP A 16 1.28 13.34 18.65
CA ASP A 16 2.25 14.27 19.20
C ASP A 16 2.82 15.14 18.09
N GLU A 17 2.68 16.45 18.19
CA GLU A 17 3.22 17.38 17.20
C GLU A 17 4.74 17.30 17.10
N ASP A 18 5.41 16.87 18.17
CA ASP A 18 6.87 16.74 18.23
C ASP A 18 7.37 15.35 17.85
N TRP A 19 6.59 14.62 17.08
CA TRP A 19 6.87 13.21 16.72
C TRP A 19 8.23 13.02 16.01
N ARG A 20 8.74 14.03 15.34
CA ARG A 20 10.04 13.92 14.64
C ARG A 20 11.21 13.75 15.60
N ASN A 21 11.02 14.12 16.87
CA ASN A 21 12.06 14.04 17.90
C ASN A 21 11.91 12.80 18.80
N TRP A 22 11.00 11.87 18.47
CA TRP A 22 10.81 10.67 19.27
C TRP A 22 12.04 9.79 19.32
N SER A 23 12.30 9.25 20.51
CA SER A 23 13.18 8.10 20.67
C SER A 23 12.50 6.84 20.12
N THR A 24 13.26 5.76 19.97
CA THR A 24 12.69 4.46 19.59
C THR A 24 11.63 3.99 20.58
N ASP A 25 11.85 4.21 21.88
CA ASP A 25 10.88 3.80 22.88
C ASP A 25 9.59 4.61 22.80
N GLN A 26 9.70 5.91 22.53
CA GLN A 26 8.52 6.75 22.30
C GLN A 26 7.76 6.31 21.05
N TYR A 27 8.46 5.95 19.99
CA TYR A 27 7.85 5.43 18.78
C TYR A 27 7.12 4.11 19.05
N ARG A 28 7.74 3.17 19.78
CA ARG A 28 7.10 1.90 20.12
C ARG A 28 5.81 2.13 20.91
N ALA A 29 5.84 3.04 21.87
CA ALA A 29 4.65 3.37 22.67
C ALA A 29 3.56 3.98 21.77
N ALA A 30 3.96 4.83 20.82
CA ALA A 30 3.01 5.47 19.91
C ALA A 30 2.30 4.46 18.99
N LEU A 31 2.95 3.36 18.64
CA LEU A 31 2.31 2.31 17.84
C LEU A 31 1.11 1.69 18.56
N GLU A 32 1.12 1.69 19.88
CA GLU A 32 0.03 1.17 20.71
C GLU A 32 -1.03 2.22 21.04
N HIS A 33 -0.83 3.46 20.64
CA HIS A 33 -1.79 4.53 20.88
C HIS A 33 -3.10 4.24 20.11
N PRO A 34 -4.27 4.50 20.72
CA PRO A 34 -5.56 4.21 20.05
C PRO A 34 -5.71 4.84 18.67
N ILE A 35 -5.16 6.04 18.44
CA ILE A 35 -5.20 6.69 17.12
C ILE A 35 -4.39 5.89 16.11
N ALA A 36 -3.21 5.40 16.49
CA ALA A 36 -2.38 4.58 15.60
C ALA A 36 -3.04 3.24 15.30
N GLN A 37 -3.61 2.61 16.31
CA GLN A 37 -4.32 1.34 16.15
C GLN A 37 -5.53 1.48 15.22
N ALA A 38 -6.29 2.57 15.36
CA ALA A 38 -7.44 2.84 14.49
C ALA A 38 -7.01 3.07 13.04
N GLY A 39 -5.92 3.82 12.84
CA GLY A 39 -5.36 4.02 11.51
C GLY A 39 -4.88 2.73 10.87
N PHE A 40 -4.16 1.92 11.62
CA PHE A 40 -3.70 0.60 11.15
C PHE A 40 -4.88 -0.30 10.80
N LYS A 41 -5.91 -0.37 11.67
CA LYS A 41 -7.08 -1.20 11.42
C LYS A 41 -7.79 -0.79 10.12
N SER A 42 -7.97 0.51 9.92
CA SER A 42 -8.61 1.02 8.70
C SER A 42 -7.85 0.59 7.44
N ASP A 43 -6.54 0.75 7.44
CA ASP A 43 -5.69 0.37 6.32
C ASP A 43 -5.67 -1.15 6.12
N PHE A 44 -5.54 -1.90 7.21
CA PHE A 44 -5.47 -3.35 7.13
C PHE A 44 -6.79 -3.98 6.69
N ASP A 45 -7.92 -3.45 7.16
CA ASP A 45 -9.23 -3.90 6.70
C ASP A 45 -9.37 -3.71 5.19
N ALA A 46 -8.90 -2.58 4.66
CA ALA A 46 -8.92 -2.31 3.24
C ALA A 46 -8.03 -3.29 2.46
N MET A 47 -6.85 -3.61 2.99
CA MET A 47 -5.93 -4.57 2.39
C MET A 47 -6.53 -5.98 2.34
N GLN A 48 -7.22 -6.38 3.40
CA GLN A 48 -7.88 -7.68 3.45
C GLN A 48 -9.05 -7.77 2.47
N TRP A 49 -9.77 -6.67 2.31
CA TRP A 49 -10.90 -6.60 1.39
C TRP A 49 -10.46 -6.60 -0.08
N ALA A 50 -9.39 -5.93 -0.41
CA ALA A 50 -8.96 -5.75 -1.80
C ALA A 50 -8.43 -7.05 -2.41
N ASP A 51 -8.69 -7.26 -3.69
CA ASP A 51 -8.19 -8.38 -4.46
C ASP A 51 -6.88 -8.05 -5.18
N VAL A 52 -6.68 -6.77 -5.49
CA VAL A 52 -5.56 -6.28 -6.30
C VAL A 52 -4.97 -5.06 -5.62
N CYS A 53 -3.66 -4.96 -5.65
CA CYS A 53 -2.92 -3.77 -5.23
C CYS A 53 -2.20 -3.19 -6.45
N VAL A 54 -2.38 -1.89 -6.67
CA VAL A 54 -1.61 -1.16 -7.67
C VAL A 54 -0.64 -0.24 -6.92
N LEU A 55 0.64 -0.55 -7.02
CA LEU A 55 1.69 0.23 -6.39
C LEU A 55 2.12 1.34 -7.35
N VAL A 56 1.63 2.54 -7.12
CA VAL A 56 1.91 3.70 -7.98
C VAL A 56 3.18 4.40 -7.53
N LEU A 57 4.19 4.41 -8.37
CA LEU A 57 5.47 5.03 -8.05
C LEU A 57 5.48 6.52 -8.47
N PRO A 58 6.18 7.40 -7.74
CA PRO A 58 6.93 7.10 -6.51
C PRO A 58 6.01 6.97 -5.29
N CYS A 59 6.40 6.12 -4.35
CA CYS A 59 5.66 5.96 -3.11
C CYS A 59 6.62 5.57 -1.98
N GLY A 60 6.14 5.72 -0.75
CA GLY A 60 6.97 5.55 0.43
C GLY A 60 6.97 4.13 0.99
N ARG A 61 7.47 4.05 2.23
CA ARG A 61 7.67 2.77 2.92
C ARG A 61 6.36 2.07 3.24
N SER A 62 5.32 2.82 3.61
CA SER A 62 4.01 2.23 3.94
C SER A 62 3.41 1.51 2.75
N ALA A 63 3.39 2.16 1.58
CA ALA A 63 2.83 1.56 0.38
C ALA A 63 3.60 0.29 -0.03
N HIS A 64 4.93 0.31 0.08
CA HIS A 64 5.75 -0.88 -0.19
C HIS A 64 5.48 -2.00 0.79
N SER A 65 5.31 -1.69 2.08
CA SER A 65 4.98 -2.68 3.11
C SER A 65 3.62 -3.32 2.85
N GLU A 66 2.63 -2.51 2.50
CA GLU A 66 1.28 -2.97 2.18
C GLU A 66 1.27 -3.88 0.94
N ALA A 67 1.98 -3.48 -0.12
CA ALA A 67 2.09 -4.27 -1.34
C ALA A 67 2.75 -5.62 -1.07
N GLY A 68 3.81 -5.64 -0.27
CA GLY A 68 4.49 -6.86 0.13
C GLY A 68 3.58 -7.80 0.89
N TRP A 69 2.81 -7.27 1.85
CA TRP A 69 1.86 -8.08 2.60
C TRP A 69 0.78 -8.67 1.69
N MET A 70 0.23 -7.85 0.81
CA MET A 70 -0.83 -8.28 -0.10
C MET A 70 -0.35 -9.41 -1.01
N LYS A 71 0.86 -9.32 -1.54
CA LYS A 71 1.43 -10.39 -2.34
C LYS A 71 1.63 -11.66 -1.52
N GLY A 72 2.15 -11.54 -0.31
CA GLY A 72 2.31 -12.68 0.61
C GLY A 72 0.99 -13.33 1.00
N ALA A 73 -0.09 -12.57 1.01
CA ALA A 73 -1.44 -13.07 1.30
C ALA A 73 -2.11 -13.71 0.07
N GLY A 74 -1.41 -13.83 -1.05
CA GLY A 74 -1.95 -14.46 -2.26
C GLY A 74 -2.72 -13.52 -3.17
N LYS A 75 -2.67 -12.23 -2.90
CA LYS A 75 -3.35 -11.23 -3.72
C LYS A 75 -2.47 -10.81 -4.90
N LYS A 76 -3.06 -10.14 -5.87
CA LYS A 76 -2.33 -9.67 -7.05
C LYS A 76 -1.78 -8.27 -6.80
N VAL A 77 -0.52 -8.07 -7.18
CA VAL A 77 0.15 -6.76 -7.03
C VAL A 77 0.83 -6.40 -8.34
N ILE A 78 0.56 -5.19 -8.83
CA ILE A 78 1.24 -4.66 -10.00
C ILE A 78 1.87 -3.32 -9.67
N VAL A 79 3.10 -3.11 -10.15
CA VAL A 79 3.79 -1.84 -10.02
C VAL A 79 3.45 -0.98 -11.23
N TYR A 80 3.00 0.25 -10.98
CA TYR A 80 2.70 1.22 -12.02
C TYR A 80 3.72 2.34 -11.95
N GLN A 81 4.61 2.37 -12.96
CA GLN A 81 5.70 3.34 -13.04
C GLN A 81 5.40 4.35 -14.15
N ILE A 82 4.96 5.55 -13.76
CA ILE A 82 4.59 6.61 -14.70
C ILE A 82 5.84 7.27 -15.28
N TRP A 83 6.85 7.48 -14.43
CA TRP A 83 8.12 8.13 -14.78
C TRP A 83 9.26 7.15 -14.55
N GLU A 84 10.43 7.45 -15.11
CA GLU A 84 11.63 6.68 -14.82
C GLU A 84 11.97 6.80 -13.34
N GLU A 85 12.16 5.66 -12.70
CA GLU A 85 12.49 5.54 -11.28
C GLU A 85 13.73 4.68 -11.11
N GLU A 86 14.35 4.76 -9.94
CA GLU A 86 15.46 3.88 -9.60
C GLU A 86 14.98 2.42 -9.62
N PRO A 87 15.71 1.52 -10.31
CA PRO A 87 15.29 0.12 -10.37
C PRO A 87 15.30 -0.53 -8.99
N GLU A 88 14.33 -1.41 -8.76
CA GLU A 88 14.22 -2.18 -7.53
C GLU A 88 14.04 -3.68 -7.85
N LEU A 89 15.01 -4.47 -7.44
CA LEU A 89 15.01 -5.91 -7.72
C LEU A 89 13.80 -6.64 -7.12
N MET A 90 13.37 -6.21 -5.93
CA MET A 90 12.32 -6.93 -5.21
C MET A 90 10.94 -6.78 -5.85
N TYR A 91 10.78 -5.92 -6.86
CA TYR A 91 9.55 -5.89 -7.65
C TYR A 91 9.32 -7.20 -8.44
N LYS A 92 10.35 -8.07 -8.54
CA LYS A 92 10.17 -9.42 -9.07
C LYS A 92 9.20 -10.28 -8.24
N LEU A 93 8.96 -9.92 -6.99
CA LEU A 93 7.95 -10.60 -6.17
C LEU A 93 6.53 -10.39 -6.71
N PHE A 94 6.30 -9.27 -7.36
CA PHE A 94 4.98 -8.85 -7.80
C PHE A 94 4.63 -9.43 -9.17
N ASP A 95 3.40 -9.23 -9.59
CA ASP A 95 2.87 -9.85 -10.81
C ASP A 95 3.31 -9.11 -12.07
N GLY A 96 3.81 -7.91 -11.95
CA GLY A 96 4.39 -7.20 -13.09
C GLY A 96 4.66 -5.73 -12.81
N VAL A 97 5.33 -5.11 -13.77
CA VAL A 97 5.60 -3.67 -13.78
C VAL A 97 5.09 -3.12 -15.10
N CYS A 98 4.24 -2.11 -15.06
CA CYS A 98 3.75 -1.45 -16.26
C CYS A 98 4.03 0.04 -16.21
N SER A 99 4.21 0.65 -17.38
CA SER A 99 4.57 2.06 -17.50
C SER A 99 3.50 2.93 -18.15
N MET A 100 2.44 2.32 -18.67
CA MET A 100 1.36 3.04 -19.35
C MET A 100 0.00 2.58 -18.83
N GLY A 101 -0.97 3.50 -18.83
CA GLY A 101 -2.33 3.17 -18.41
C GLY A 101 -2.96 2.02 -19.17
N VAL A 102 -2.66 1.87 -20.46
CA VAL A 102 -3.17 0.76 -21.26
C VAL A 102 -2.60 -0.57 -20.77
N GLY A 103 -1.31 -0.59 -20.38
CA GLY A 103 -0.69 -1.78 -19.80
C GLY A 103 -1.36 -2.19 -18.49
N LEU A 104 -1.67 -1.21 -17.64
CA LEU A 104 -2.41 -1.46 -16.40
C LEU A 104 -3.80 -2.01 -16.67
N GLN A 105 -4.53 -1.44 -17.64
CA GLN A 105 -5.85 -1.92 -18.02
C GLN A 105 -5.83 -3.36 -18.51
N MET A 106 -4.86 -3.71 -19.32
CA MET A 106 -4.71 -5.08 -19.83
C MET A 106 -4.43 -6.06 -18.70
N PHE A 107 -3.57 -5.68 -17.76
CA PHE A 107 -3.23 -6.50 -16.62
C PHE A 107 -4.46 -6.75 -15.73
N LEU A 108 -5.23 -5.71 -15.44
CA LEU A 108 -6.45 -5.82 -14.65
C LEU A 108 -7.53 -6.65 -15.36
N ALA A 109 -7.61 -6.55 -16.68
CA ALA A 109 -8.55 -7.35 -17.47
C ALA A 109 -8.21 -8.84 -17.39
N GLU A 110 -6.93 -9.20 -17.39
CA GLU A 110 -6.50 -10.60 -17.21
C GLU A 110 -6.90 -11.13 -15.83
N PHE A 111 -6.81 -10.32 -14.79
CA PHE A 111 -7.25 -10.72 -13.46
C PHE A 111 -8.75 -10.99 -13.42
N ASP A 112 -9.55 -10.16 -14.06
CA ASP A 112 -10.99 -10.37 -14.14
C ASP A 112 -11.33 -11.68 -14.82
N LYS A 113 -10.62 -12.04 -15.89
CA LYS A 113 -10.79 -13.32 -16.58
C LYS A 113 -10.46 -14.49 -15.67
N GLU A 114 -9.33 -14.44 -14.98
CA GLU A 114 -8.91 -15.50 -14.05
C GLU A 114 -9.95 -15.67 -12.93
N LYS A 115 -10.44 -14.58 -12.39
CA LYS A 115 -11.43 -14.59 -11.31
C LYS A 115 -12.76 -15.16 -11.76
N ASN A 116 -13.18 -14.89 -13.01
CA ASN A 116 -14.48 -15.31 -13.55
C ASN A 116 -14.45 -16.71 -14.16
N ASN A 117 -13.28 -17.32 -14.34
CA ASN A 117 -13.11 -18.66 -14.89
C ASN A 117 -12.99 -19.76 -13.82
N VAL A 118 -13.25 -19.41 -12.58
CA VAL A 118 -13.19 -20.37 -11.46
C VAL A 118 -14.51 -21.09 -11.34
#